data_d639f7e64d111df3dd14e41fa3a30241
#
_entry.id   d639f7e64d111df3dd14e41fa3a30241
#
_cell.length_a   1.000
_cell.length_b   1.000
_cell.length_c   1.000
_cell.angle_alpha   90.00
_cell.angle_beta   90.00
_cell.angle_gamma   90.00
#
_symmetry.space_group_name_H-M   'P 1'
#
loop_
_entity.id
_entity.type
_entity.pdbx_description
1 polymer ?
#
loop_
_entity_poly.entity_id
_entity_poly.type
_entity_poly.pdbx_seq_one_letter_code
_entity_poly.pdbx_strand_id
1 'polypeptide(L)'
;MSFLLFALAAATAPAVPPQVQIIAENGNYVMRTLDGAKPIYTFDRDEPGKSNCVDRCIAAWPAVVAPAGAKPVGKWTVITRADGTGQWAYDGKPVYTFVRDTGSTATGDGMGGSWHLLPTVPAK
;
A
#
# COMPACT_ATOMS: atom_id res chain seq x y z
N MET A 1 44.91 -9.29 5.73
CA MET A 1 43.95 -8.50 6.50
C MET A 1 42.55 -8.77 5.98
N SER A 2 41.84 -9.58 6.72
CA SER A 2 40.49 -9.93 6.30
C SER A 2 39.53 -8.81 6.72
N PHE A 3 38.95 -8.21 5.76
CA PHE A 3 37.79 -7.38 6.02
C PHE A 3 36.61 -8.29 6.21
N LEU A 4 36.27 -8.49 7.44
CA LEU A 4 34.97 -9.01 7.74
C LEU A 4 33.99 -7.95 7.39
N LEU A 5 33.61 -7.92 6.15
CA LEU A 5 32.39 -7.29 5.78
C LEU A 5 31.28 -8.10 6.39
N PHE A 6 30.96 -7.75 7.61
CA PHE A 6 29.66 -8.10 8.08
C PHE A 6 28.68 -7.29 7.23
N ALA A 7 28.18 -7.91 6.20
CA ALA A 7 26.91 -7.48 5.70
C ALA A 7 26.01 -7.54 6.92
N LEU A 8 25.94 -6.44 7.65
CA LEU A 8 24.81 -6.23 8.51
C LEU A 8 23.60 -6.49 7.63
N ALA A 9 22.91 -7.59 7.93
CA ALA A 9 21.65 -7.86 7.30
C ALA A 9 20.69 -6.76 7.71
N ALA A 10 20.91 -5.56 7.15
CA ALA A 10 19.85 -4.59 7.08
C ALA A 10 18.73 -5.26 6.29
N ALA A 11 17.57 -5.40 6.91
CA ALA A 11 16.43 -5.92 6.18
C ALA A 11 16.32 -5.13 4.89
N THR A 12 16.30 -5.83 3.76
CA THR A 12 16.13 -5.22 2.46
C THR A 12 14.80 -4.50 2.44
N ALA A 13 14.78 -3.29 1.88
CA ALA A 13 13.52 -2.57 1.69
C ALA A 13 12.57 -3.45 0.87
N PRO A 14 11.26 -3.46 1.22
CA PRO A 14 10.29 -4.24 0.46
C PRO A 14 10.22 -3.77 -0.99
N ALA A 15 10.00 -4.70 -1.92
CA ALA A 15 9.78 -4.35 -3.30
C ALA A 15 8.41 -3.71 -3.45
N VAL A 16 8.32 -2.63 -4.23
CA VAL A 16 7.08 -1.90 -4.47
C VAL A 16 6.92 -1.60 -5.96
N PRO A 17 5.67 -1.49 -6.44
CA PRO A 17 5.43 -1.08 -7.83
C PRO A 17 5.74 0.41 -8.04
N PRO A 18 5.79 0.87 -9.29
CA PRO A 18 6.13 2.27 -9.59
C PRO A 18 5.20 3.31 -8.96
N GLN A 19 3.95 2.94 -8.62
CA GLN A 19 2.98 3.84 -8.03
C GLN A 19 3.11 3.98 -6.52
N VAL A 20 4.06 3.28 -5.92
CA VAL A 20 4.29 3.25 -4.47
C VAL A 20 5.73 3.63 -4.18
N GLN A 21 5.96 4.34 -3.10
CA GLN A 21 7.31 4.64 -2.63
C GLN A 21 7.54 4.09 -1.23
N ILE A 22 8.80 3.87 -0.92
CA ILE A 22 9.26 3.46 0.41
C ILE A 22 9.85 4.67 1.10
N ILE A 23 9.45 4.89 2.34
CA ILE A 23 10.00 5.95 3.19
C ILE A 23 10.52 5.29 4.46
N ALA A 24 11.78 5.56 4.80
CA ALA A 24 12.35 5.11 6.06
C ALA A 24 11.91 6.07 7.17
N GLU A 25 11.28 5.54 8.20
CA GLU A 25 10.69 6.35 9.27
C GLU A 25 10.71 5.56 10.58
N ASN A 26 11.35 6.12 11.60
CA ASN A 26 11.39 5.53 12.95
C ASN A 26 11.86 4.06 12.97
N GLY A 27 12.86 3.72 12.16
CA GLY A 27 13.40 2.36 12.10
C GLY A 27 12.54 1.38 11.31
N ASN A 28 11.53 1.86 10.61
CA ASN A 28 10.65 1.05 9.76
C ASN A 28 10.62 1.60 8.34
N TYR A 29 10.18 0.76 7.42
CA TYR A 29 9.80 1.19 6.07
C TYR A 29 8.30 1.41 6.04
N VAL A 30 7.90 2.58 5.57
CA VAL A 30 6.49 2.95 5.38
C VAL A 30 6.22 3.02 3.89
N MET A 31 5.14 2.41 3.45
CA MET A 31 4.73 2.45 2.05
C MET A 31 3.64 3.50 1.86
N ARG A 32 3.87 4.42 0.93
CA ARG A 32 2.94 5.49 0.56
C ARG A 32 2.84 5.59 -0.95
N THR A 33 1.83 6.28 -1.45
CA THR A 33 1.74 6.48 -2.90
C THR A 33 2.92 7.30 -3.39
N LEU A 34 3.37 7.03 -4.62
CA LEU A 34 4.43 7.84 -5.24
C LEU A 34 3.97 9.27 -5.41
N ASP A 35 2.75 9.46 -5.88
CA ASP A 35 2.16 10.77 -6.07
C ASP A 35 1.54 11.27 -4.77
N GLY A 36 2.10 12.36 -4.23
CA GLY A 36 1.60 12.99 -3.03
C GLY A 36 1.95 12.31 -1.71
N ALA A 37 2.70 11.20 -1.74
CA ALA A 37 3.09 10.45 -0.53
C ALA A 37 1.92 10.17 0.41
N LYS A 38 0.78 9.80 -0.16
CA LYS A 38 -0.45 9.56 0.60
C LYS A 38 -0.39 8.25 1.35
N PRO A 39 -0.95 8.21 2.58
CA PRO A 39 -1.12 6.96 3.31
C PRO A 39 -1.97 5.97 2.51
N ILE A 40 -1.66 4.69 2.66
CA ILE A 40 -2.35 3.61 1.96
C ILE A 40 -3.07 2.75 2.99
N TYR A 41 -4.31 2.38 2.69
CA TYR A 41 -5.21 1.67 3.59
C TYR A 41 -5.72 0.38 2.99
N THR A 42 -6.12 -0.54 3.86
CA THR A 42 -6.90 -1.73 3.51
C THR A 42 -8.29 -1.63 4.13
N PHE A 43 -9.23 -2.41 3.60
CA PHE A 43 -10.63 -2.41 4.02
C PHE A 43 -11.04 -3.83 4.44
N ASP A 44 -11.48 -3.98 5.68
CA ASP A 44 -11.78 -5.31 6.25
C ASP A 44 -12.94 -6.03 5.57
N ARG A 45 -13.81 -5.31 4.90
CA ARG A 45 -14.95 -5.89 4.18
C ARG A 45 -14.59 -6.38 2.78
N ASP A 46 -13.35 -6.17 2.36
CA ASP A 46 -12.87 -6.75 1.11
C ASP A 46 -12.58 -8.23 1.29
N GLU A 47 -12.65 -8.96 0.18
CA GLU A 47 -12.23 -10.35 0.11
C GLU A 47 -10.84 -10.42 -0.51
N PRO A 48 -10.10 -11.52 -0.28
CA PRO A 48 -8.80 -11.68 -0.95
C PRO A 48 -8.94 -11.53 -2.46
N GLY A 49 -8.21 -10.59 -3.04
CA GLY A 49 -8.23 -10.32 -4.47
C GLY A 49 -9.50 -9.67 -5.00
N LYS A 50 -10.40 -9.21 -4.13
CA LYS A 50 -11.66 -8.59 -4.56
C LYS A 50 -12.02 -7.39 -3.71
N SER A 51 -12.23 -6.25 -4.37
CA SER A 51 -12.69 -5.03 -3.72
C SER A 51 -14.21 -5.04 -3.59
N ASN A 52 -14.70 -4.73 -2.40
CA ASN A 52 -16.12 -4.48 -2.12
C ASN A 52 -16.41 -3.01 -1.87
N CYS A 53 -15.42 -2.15 -2.05
CA CYS A 53 -15.57 -0.69 -1.92
C CYS A 53 -15.99 -0.12 -3.26
N VAL A 54 -17.27 0.17 -3.41
CA VAL A 54 -17.88 0.68 -4.64
C VAL A 54 -18.76 1.88 -4.33
N ASP A 55 -19.19 2.62 -5.35
CA ASP A 55 -20.11 3.75 -5.24
C ASP A 55 -19.61 4.82 -4.27
N ARG A 56 -20.34 5.09 -3.19
CA ARG A 56 -19.94 6.09 -2.20
C ARG A 56 -18.65 5.73 -1.47
N CYS A 57 -18.40 4.44 -1.30
CA CYS A 57 -17.17 3.96 -0.66
C CYS A 57 -15.97 4.38 -1.49
N ILE A 58 -15.95 4.08 -2.78
CA ILE A 58 -14.80 4.40 -3.63
C ILE A 58 -14.64 5.91 -3.85
N ALA A 59 -15.70 6.68 -3.73
CA ALA A 59 -15.61 8.14 -3.78
C ALA A 59 -14.84 8.71 -2.59
N ALA A 60 -15.00 8.13 -1.40
CA ALA A 60 -14.29 8.54 -0.19
C ALA A 60 -12.92 7.86 -0.06
N TRP A 61 -12.78 6.65 -0.59
CA TRP A 61 -11.59 5.83 -0.50
C TRP A 61 -11.13 5.39 -1.90
N PRO A 62 -10.50 6.30 -2.67
CA PRO A 62 -10.04 5.96 -4.02
C PRO A 62 -9.09 4.79 -4.03
N ALA A 63 -9.25 3.91 -5.01
CA ALA A 63 -8.33 2.80 -5.20
C ALA A 63 -6.94 3.31 -5.59
N VAL A 64 -5.90 2.62 -5.13
CA VAL A 64 -4.56 2.82 -5.67
C VAL A 64 -4.53 2.14 -7.03
N VAL A 65 -4.55 2.93 -8.08
CA VAL A 65 -4.73 2.44 -9.46
C VAL A 65 -3.48 1.72 -9.94
N ALA A 66 -3.69 0.51 -10.49
CA ALA A 66 -2.68 -0.20 -11.24
C ALA A 66 -2.94 0.06 -12.73
N PRO A 67 -1.99 0.65 -13.47
CA PRO A 67 -2.20 0.93 -14.89
C PRO A 67 -2.28 -0.35 -15.70
N ALA A 68 -2.83 -0.25 -16.92
CA ALA A 68 -2.88 -1.38 -17.83
C ALA A 68 -1.47 -1.92 -18.08
N GLY A 69 -1.32 -3.23 -18.04
CA GLY A 69 -0.02 -3.88 -18.20
C GLY A 69 0.82 -3.96 -16.94
N ALA A 70 0.33 -3.45 -15.80
CA ALA A 70 1.04 -3.57 -14.52
C ALA A 70 1.26 -5.04 -14.17
N LYS A 71 2.44 -5.33 -13.60
CA LYS A 71 2.84 -6.69 -13.24
C LYS A 71 3.02 -6.80 -11.73
N PRO A 72 2.79 -7.99 -11.13
CA PRO A 72 3.05 -8.20 -9.71
C PRO A 72 4.49 -7.87 -9.34
N VAL A 73 4.67 -7.30 -8.14
CA VAL A 73 5.96 -6.94 -7.58
C VAL A 73 5.97 -7.35 -6.10
N GLY A 74 6.79 -8.33 -5.74
CA GLY A 74 6.84 -8.81 -4.35
C GLY A 74 5.45 -9.23 -3.84
N LYS A 75 5.00 -8.61 -2.75
CA LYS A 75 3.66 -8.87 -2.19
C LYS A 75 2.55 -8.09 -2.90
N TRP A 76 2.89 -7.29 -3.89
CA TRP A 76 1.94 -6.48 -4.64
C TRP A 76 1.42 -7.23 -5.84
N THR A 77 0.11 -7.30 -5.95
CA THR A 77 -0.58 -7.92 -7.08
C THR A 77 -1.61 -6.96 -7.65
N VAL A 78 -2.06 -7.25 -8.87
CA VAL A 78 -3.06 -6.43 -9.55
C VAL A 78 -4.39 -7.17 -9.53
N ILE A 79 -5.43 -6.47 -9.10
CA ILE A 79 -6.80 -6.96 -9.21
C ILE A 79 -7.58 -6.11 -10.21
N THR A 80 -8.64 -6.67 -10.75
CA THR A 80 -9.54 -5.96 -11.65
C THR A 80 -10.83 -5.64 -10.89
N ARG A 81 -11.15 -4.35 -10.82
CA ARG A 81 -12.39 -3.89 -10.21
C ARG A 81 -13.60 -4.21 -11.10
N ALA A 82 -14.81 -4.14 -10.53
CA ALA A 82 -16.04 -4.40 -11.27
C ALA A 82 -16.22 -3.51 -12.51
N ASP A 83 -15.66 -2.29 -12.48
CA ASP A 83 -15.69 -1.36 -13.60
C ASP A 83 -14.60 -1.60 -14.65
N GLY A 84 -13.79 -2.64 -14.49
CA GLY A 84 -12.72 -2.99 -15.41
C GLY A 84 -11.37 -2.30 -15.14
N THR A 85 -11.31 -1.38 -14.16
CA THR A 85 -10.05 -0.72 -13.83
C THR A 85 -9.15 -1.60 -12.96
N GLY A 86 -7.83 -1.42 -13.09
CA GLY A 86 -6.85 -2.12 -12.26
C GLY A 86 -6.66 -1.43 -10.92
N GLN A 87 -6.48 -2.23 -9.88
CA GLN A 87 -6.19 -1.76 -8.54
C GLN A 87 -5.07 -2.59 -7.95
N TRP A 88 -4.15 -1.94 -7.25
CA TRP A 88 -3.13 -2.65 -6.51
C TRP A 88 -3.73 -3.33 -5.28
N ALA A 89 -3.20 -4.50 -4.97
CA ALA A 89 -3.47 -5.23 -3.75
C ALA A 89 -2.14 -5.57 -3.08
N TYR A 90 -2.07 -5.46 -1.77
CA TYR A 90 -0.91 -5.82 -0.97
C TYR A 90 -1.23 -7.06 -0.15
N ASP A 91 -0.45 -8.11 -0.32
CA ASP A 91 -0.67 -9.39 0.36
C ASP A 91 -2.11 -9.90 0.18
N GLY A 92 -2.64 -9.73 -1.04
CA GLY A 92 -3.99 -10.11 -1.42
C GLY A 92 -5.09 -9.14 -1.02
N LYS A 93 -4.76 -8.06 -0.32
CA LYS A 93 -5.75 -7.08 0.15
C LYS A 93 -5.77 -5.86 -0.78
N PRO A 94 -6.90 -5.53 -1.39
CA PRO A 94 -7.02 -4.31 -2.18
C PRO A 94 -6.64 -3.08 -1.36
N VAL A 95 -5.95 -2.12 -1.97
CA VAL A 95 -5.46 -0.95 -1.25
C VAL A 95 -6.04 0.35 -1.80
N TYR A 96 -6.18 1.32 -0.88
CA TYR A 96 -6.90 2.57 -1.10
C TYR A 96 -6.16 3.75 -0.49
N THR A 97 -6.51 4.95 -0.94
CA THR A 97 -6.19 6.18 -0.23
C THR A 97 -7.47 6.76 0.37
N PHE A 98 -7.34 7.79 1.19
CA PHE A 98 -8.47 8.48 1.80
C PHE A 98 -8.51 9.94 1.33
N VAL A 99 -9.65 10.37 0.80
CA VAL A 99 -9.77 11.71 0.20
C VAL A 99 -9.53 12.84 1.20
N ARG A 100 -9.73 12.59 2.50
CA ARG A 100 -9.52 13.60 3.54
C ARG A 100 -8.08 13.72 4.02
N ASP A 101 -7.21 12.80 3.60
CA ASP A 101 -5.80 12.89 3.96
C ASP A 101 -5.13 14.02 3.19
N THR A 102 -4.31 14.78 3.90
CA THR A 102 -3.47 15.82 3.30
C THR A 102 -2.00 15.43 3.50
N GLY A 103 -1.29 15.29 2.38
CA GLY A 103 0.10 14.82 2.43
C GLY A 103 0.18 13.44 3.08
N SER A 104 1.10 13.29 4.02
CA SER A 104 1.35 12.01 4.70
C SER A 104 0.56 11.83 6.01
N THR A 105 -0.33 12.76 6.34
CA THR A 105 -1.11 12.66 7.58
C THR A 105 -2.27 11.70 7.39
N ALA A 106 -2.22 10.58 8.11
CA ALA A 106 -3.25 9.54 8.04
C ALA A 106 -4.37 9.86 9.03
N THR A 107 -5.55 10.20 8.51
CA THR A 107 -6.71 10.52 9.34
C THR A 107 -7.77 9.42 9.33
N GLY A 108 -7.58 8.39 8.49
CA GLY A 108 -8.57 7.33 8.30
C GLY A 108 -8.28 6.03 9.00
N ASP A 109 -7.14 5.92 9.69
CA ASP A 109 -6.76 4.68 10.36
C ASP A 109 -7.72 4.35 11.50
N GLY A 110 -8.31 3.17 11.45
CA GLY A 110 -9.33 2.74 12.40
C GLY A 110 -10.73 3.25 12.12
N MET A 111 -10.93 4.02 11.05
CA MET A 111 -12.22 4.61 10.75
C MET A 111 -13.30 3.54 10.55
N GLY A 112 -14.42 3.70 11.25
CA GLY A 112 -15.52 2.74 11.21
C GLY A 112 -15.14 1.34 11.69
N GLY A 113 -13.95 1.16 12.27
CA GLY A 113 -13.44 -0.14 12.67
C GLY A 113 -13.04 -1.02 11.49
N SER A 114 -13.15 -0.54 10.24
CA SER A 114 -12.96 -1.35 9.04
C SER A 114 -11.77 -0.92 8.18
N TRP A 115 -11.23 0.25 8.41
CA TRP A 115 -10.12 0.79 7.62
C TRP A 115 -8.83 0.81 8.42
N HIS A 116 -7.76 0.31 7.82
CA HIS A 116 -6.47 0.19 8.50
C HIS A 116 -5.33 0.62 7.58
N LEU A 117 -4.36 1.33 8.14
CA LEU A 117 -3.12 1.61 7.42
C LEU A 117 -2.42 0.30 7.06
N LEU A 118 -1.73 0.30 5.93
CA LEU A 118 -0.80 -0.79 5.64
C LEU A 118 0.20 -0.93 6.78
N PRO A 119 0.58 -2.17 7.13
CA PRO A 119 1.59 -2.38 8.16
C PRO A 119 2.93 -1.79 7.72
N THR A 120 3.68 -1.27 8.66
CA THR A 120 5.08 -0.92 8.42
C THR A 120 5.93 -2.17 8.36
N VAL A 121 7.06 -2.08 7.66
CA VAL A 121 8.02 -3.18 7.56
C VAL A 121 9.26 -2.80 8.37
N PRO A 122 9.69 -3.62 9.34
CA PRO A 122 10.89 -3.30 10.10
C PRO A 122 12.11 -3.16 9.19
N ALA A 123 12.91 -2.12 9.42
CA ALA A 123 14.14 -1.88 8.67
C ALA A 123 15.34 -2.62 9.27
N LYS A 124 15.11 -3.38 10.32
CA LYS A 124 16.15 -4.17 11.01
C LYS A 124 15.76 -5.63 11.10
#